data_72b32cd6b982afb26153673014e0c651
#
_entry.id   72b32cd6b982afb26153673014e0c651
#
_cell.length_a   1.000
_cell.length_b   1.000
_cell.length_c   1.000
_cell.angle_alpha   90.00
_cell.angle_beta   90.00
_cell.angle_gamma   90.00
#
_symmetry.space_group_name_H-M   'P 1'
#
loop_
_entity.id
_entity.type
_entity.pdbx_description
1 polymer ?
#
loop_
_entity_poly.entity_id
_entity_poly.type
_entity_poly.pdbx_seq_one_letter_code
_entity_poly.pdbx_strand_id
1 'polypeptide(L)'
;MTKKTGLADGYIHGFSADEQDRLYQQSRVHEEIIFSQIDFANQTNIVEVGSGVGAQTQIMLERYPHLKIKCIDASEVQVERARKTLKDKIATGQVQVHVGDAMDMPFSDDKFDGAFVCWLLEHVQNPVGILKEIKRVLKANGIIYCNEVFNSTFYCHPYSPSMLKYWFEFNDYQYSLKGDPFVGGKLANYLLSAGYQNVSTKVLTHQYDNRTPKKRAQFIDYWAGLMLSGADNLIATGRITKELVEEMKIEFNQLKKDDDSVIFYSWILAKGQVF
;
A
#
# COMPACT_ATOMS: atom_id res chain seq x y z
N MET A 1 12.63 14.91 -23.85
CA MET A 1 13.10 13.81 -22.98
C MET A 1 12.06 13.69 -21.86
N THR A 2 11.18 12.73 -21.95
CA THR A 2 10.23 12.41 -20.86
C THR A 2 11.04 11.92 -19.66
N LYS A 3 11.03 12.66 -18.55
CA LYS A 3 11.57 12.18 -17.27
C LYS A 3 10.87 10.85 -16.97
N LYS A 4 11.63 9.76 -16.87
CA LYS A 4 11.10 8.49 -16.39
C LYS A 4 10.75 8.70 -14.92
N THR A 5 9.48 8.88 -14.65
CA THR A 5 8.95 8.70 -13.28
C THR A 5 9.33 7.28 -12.86
N GLY A 6 9.78 7.06 -11.64
CA GLY A 6 10.18 5.74 -11.16
C GLY A 6 9.04 4.72 -11.06
N LEU A 7 7.84 5.06 -11.57
CA LEU A 7 6.64 4.21 -11.60
C LEU A 7 6.80 3.05 -12.59
N ALA A 8 6.18 1.92 -12.29
CA ALA A 8 5.94 0.82 -13.21
C ALA A 8 5.21 1.30 -14.48
N ASP A 9 5.29 0.55 -15.57
CA ASP A 9 4.75 0.93 -16.89
C ASP A 9 3.20 1.06 -16.93
N GLY A 10 2.54 0.90 -15.77
CA GLY A 10 1.11 1.10 -15.56
C GLY A 10 0.70 0.80 -14.13
N TYR A 11 -0.39 1.41 -13.69
CA TYR A 11 -1.02 1.10 -12.41
C TYR A 11 -2.22 0.18 -12.65
N ILE A 12 -2.16 -1.03 -12.06
CA ILE A 12 -3.10 -2.13 -12.36
C ILE A 12 -4.56 -1.77 -12.05
N HIS A 13 -4.81 -0.95 -11.03
CA HIS A 13 -6.14 -0.58 -10.56
C HIS A 13 -6.72 0.66 -11.25
N GLY A 14 -5.90 1.46 -11.96
CA GLY A 14 -6.32 2.74 -12.55
C GLY A 14 -6.52 3.85 -11.51
N PHE A 15 -7.21 4.95 -11.92
CA PHE A 15 -7.36 6.17 -11.11
C PHE A 15 -8.82 6.67 -11.09
N SER A 16 -9.80 5.78 -11.25
CA SER A 16 -11.22 6.14 -11.22
C SER A 16 -11.67 6.65 -9.85
N ALA A 17 -12.82 7.29 -9.78
CA ALA A 17 -13.41 7.73 -8.51
C ALA A 17 -13.70 6.52 -7.60
N ASP A 18 -14.18 5.42 -8.16
CA ASP A 18 -14.46 4.18 -7.42
C ASP A 18 -13.17 3.59 -6.84
N GLU A 19 -12.05 3.63 -7.60
CA GLU A 19 -10.74 3.20 -7.09
C GLU A 19 -10.25 4.10 -5.95
N GLN A 20 -10.45 5.42 -6.06
CA GLN A 20 -10.09 6.35 -4.99
C GLN A 20 -10.90 6.09 -3.71
N ASP A 21 -12.17 5.77 -3.83
CA ASP A 21 -13.01 5.40 -2.69
C ASP A 21 -12.61 4.05 -2.11
N ARG A 22 -12.24 3.09 -2.96
CA ARG A 22 -11.69 1.79 -2.53
C ARG A 22 -10.40 1.97 -1.71
N LEU A 23 -9.45 2.80 -2.17
CA LEU A 23 -8.21 3.09 -1.45
C LEU A 23 -8.48 3.72 -0.07
N TYR A 24 -9.46 4.61 0.00
CA TYR A 24 -9.88 5.19 1.27
C TYR A 24 -10.45 4.14 2.22
N GLN A 25 -11.35 3.27 1.74
CA GLN A 25 -11.92 2.19 2.53
C GLN A 25 -10.86 1.16 2.95
N GLN A 26 -9.95 0.82 2.05
CA GLN A 26 -8.83 -0.07 2.32
C GLN A 26 -8.03 0.39 3.54
N SER A 27 -7.68 1.68 3.60
CA SER A 27 -6.89 2.22 4.70
C SER A 27 -7.60 2.04 6.04
N ARG A 28 -8.91 2.22 6.09
CA ARG A 28 -9.72 2.06 7.31
C ARG A 28 -9.89 0.61 7.73
N VAL A 29 -10.11 -0.30 6.78
CA VAL A 29 -10.22 -1.76 7.07
C VAL A 29 -8.94 -2.29 7.71
N HIS A 30 -7.77 -1.74 7.33
CA HIS A 30 -6.47 -2.22 7.77
C HIS A 30 -5.80 -1.34 8.83
N GLU A 31 -6.44 -0.25 9.23
CA GLU A 31 -5.90 0.74 10.16
C GLU A 31 -5.33 0.11 11.43
N GLU A 32 -6.14 -0.71 12.11
CA GLU A 32 -5.76 -1.27 13.40
C GLU A 32 -4.49 -2.14 13.30
N ILE A 33 -4.42 -2.99 12.28
CA ILE A 33 -3.29 -3.92 12.14
C ILE A 33 -2.00 -3.19 11.72
N ILE A 34 -2.09 -2.24 10.79
CA ILE A 34 -0.91 -1.49 10.30
C ILE A 34 -0.39 -0.58 11.41
N PHE A 35 -1.26 0.26 11.97
CA PHE A 35 -0.84 1.30 12.91
C PHE A 35 -0.61 0.81 14.33
N SER A 36 -0.98 -0.44 14.68
CA SER A 36 -0.63 -1.03 15.99
C SER A 36 0.87 -1.17 16.22
N GLN A 37 1.66 -1.16 15.14
CA GLN A 37 3.10 -1.39 15.16
C GLN A 37 3.92 -0.16 14.73
N ILE A 38 3.26 0.95 14.41
CA ILE A 38 3.88 2.21 14.02
C ILE A 38 3.88 3.14 15.23
N ASP A 39 5.04 3.70 15.54
CA ASP A 39 5.17 4.66 16.63
C ASP A 39 5.89 5.93 16.13
N PHE A 40 5.12 7.01 16.02
CA PHE A 40 5.59 8.35 15.70
C PHE A 40 5.41 9.34 16.87
N ALA A 41 5.33 8.83 18.11
CA ALA A 41 5.11 9.69 19.28
C ALA A 41 6.22 10.75 19.48
N ASN A 42 7.44 10.42 19.09
CA ASN A 42 8.61 11.31 19.25
C ASN A 42 9.00 12.06 17.96
N GLN A 43 8.29 11.87 16.85
CA GLN A 43 8.51 12.59 15.60
C GLN A 43 7.59 13.80 15.53
N THR A 44 8.00 14.80 14.74
CA THR A 44 7.24 16.03 14.54
C THR A 44 6.96 16.30 13.06
N ASN A 45 7.95 16.05 12.21
CA ASN A 45 7.89 16.35 10.77
C ASN A 45 8.06 15.08 9.97
N ILE A 46 6.97 14.59 9.38
CA ILE A 46 6.92 13.35 8.62
C ILE A 46 6.85 13.67 7.12
N VAL A 47 7.54 12.86 6.31
CA VAL A 47 7.23 12.75 4.88
C VAL A 47 6.48 11.46 4.62
N GLU A 48 5.31 11.55 3.97
CA GLU A 48 4.59 10.40 3.43
C GLU A 48 4.82 10.34 1.93
N VAL A 49 5.41 9.23 1.47
CA VAL A 49 5.78 9.03 0.06
C VAL A 49 4.85 8.01 -0.58
N GLY A 50 4.22 8.39 -1.70
CA GLY A 50 3.11 7.64 -2.29
C GLY A 50 1.82 7.82 -1.51
N SER A 51 1.48 9.07 -1.18
CA SER A 51 0.36 9.38 -0.27
C SER A 51 -1.03 9.11 -0.86
N GLY A 52 -1.11 8.85 -2.17
CA GLY A 52 -2.37 8.56 -2.87
C GLY A 52 -3.46 9.57 -2.54
N VAL A 53 -4.61 9.09 -2.09
CA VAL A 53 -5.79 9.92 -1.72
C VAL A 53 -5.70 10.58 -0.33
N GLY A 54 -4.57 10.44 0.37
CA GLY A 54 -4.36 11.04 1.71
C GLY A 54 -5.02 10.28 2.86
N ALA A 55 -5.43 9.04 2.63
CA ALA A 55 -6.16 8.25 3.63
C ALA A 55 -5.26 7.83 4.81
N GLN A 56 -4.02 7.43 4.54
CA GLN A 56 -3.05 7.08 5.59
C GLN A 56 -2.61 8.32 6.37
N THR A 57 -2.43 9.47 5.68
CA THR A 57 -2.17 10.77 6.33
C THR A 57 -3.22 11.10 7.37
N GLN A 58 -4.50 10.92 7.03
CA GLN A 58 -5.61 11.18 7.94
C GLN A 58 -5.52 10.31 9.21
N ILE A 59 -5.26 9.01 9.05
CA ILE A 59 -5.10 8.09 10.17
C ILE A 59 -3.89 8.47 11.05
N MET A 60 -2.75 8.82 10.44
CA MET A 60 -1.59 9.29 11.19
C MET A 60 -1.91 10.51 12.04
N LEU A 61 -2.66 11.48 11.52
CA LEU A 61 -3.04 12.69 12.26
C LEU A 61 -4.11 12.47 13.33
N GLU A 62 -4.95 11.46 13.17
CA GLU A 62 -5.90 11.04 14.20
C GLU A 62 -5.16 10.40 15.39
N ARG A 63 -4.14 9.59 15.12
CA ARG A 63 -3.32 8.90 16.14
C ARG A 63 -2.24 9.78 16.76
N TYR A 64 -1.66 10.68 15.97
CA TYR A 64 -0.58 11.57 16.35
C TYR A 64 -0.92 13.02 15.96
N PRO A 65 -1.81 13.71 16.70
CA PRO A 65 -2.31 15.04 16.34
C PRO A 65 -1.23 16.14 16.28
N HIS A 66 -0.06 15.91 16.86
CA HIS A 66 1.07 16.84 16.89
C HIS A 66 1.92 16.83 15.60
N LEU A 67 1.73 15.82 14.74
CA LEU A 67 2.54 15.67 13.52
C LEU A 67 2.23 16.78 12.51
N LYS A 68 3.28 17.19 11.80
CA LYS A 68 3.22 17.94 10.54
C LYS A 68 3.65 17.01 9.41
N ILE A 69 2.81 16.84 8.39
CA ILE A 69 3.04 15.85 7.34
C ILE A 69 3.16 16.54 5.99
N LYS A 70 4.22 16.19 5.24
CA LYS A 70 4.32 16.52 3.83
C LYS A 70 4.08 15.25 3.03
N CYS A 71 3.04 15.28 2.23
CA CYS A 71 2.64 14.22 1.33
C CYS A 71 3.25 14.45 -0.05
N ILE A 72 3.73 13.41 -0.69
CA ILE A 72 4.17 13.45 -2.09
C ILE A 72 3.62 12.24 -2.84
N ASP A 73 3.07 12.49 -4.02
CA ASP A 73 2.58 11.46 -4.95
C ASP A 73 2.84 11.90 -6.39
N ALA A 74 3.12 10.96 -7.28
CA ALA A 74 3.39 11.26 -8.68
C ALA A 74 2.11 11.51 -9.48
N SER A 75 0.96 11.02 -9.01
CA SER A 75 -0.34 11.16 -9.68
C SER A 75 -1.05 12.44 -9.27
N GLU A 76 -1.17 13.40 -10.22
CA GLU A 76 -1.93 14.64 -10.00
C GLU A 76 -3.39 14.36 -9.59
N VAL A 77 -4.01 13.32 -10.18
CA VAL A 77 -5.39 12.91 -9.87
C VAL A 77 -5.53 12.47 -8.42
N GLN A 78 -4.57 11.71 -7.89
CA GLN A 78 -4.54 11.29 -6.49
C GLN A 78 -4.29 12.47 -5.56
N VAL A 79 -3.35 13.35 -5.92
CA VAL A 79 -3.04 14.58 -5.15
C VAL A 79 -4.26 15.49 -5.05
N GLU A 80 -5.03 15.67 -6.12
CA GLU A 80 -6.28 16.44 -6.09
C GLU A 80 -7.31 15.81 -5.14
N ARG A 81 -7.42 14.50 -5.10
CA ARG A 81 -8.27 13.81 -4.13
C ARG A 81 -7.75 13.98 -2.71
N ALA A 82 -6.44 13.85 -2.48
CA ALA A 82 -5.81 14.06 -1.18
C ALA A 82 -6.05 15.49 -0.66
N ARG A 83 -5.98 16.51 -1.51
CA ARG A 83 -6.29 17.89 -1.14
C ARG A 83 -7.73 18.07 -0.65
N LYS A 84 -8.68 17.35 -1.24
CA LYS A 84 -10.08 17.34 -0.77
C LYS A 84 -10.22 16.60 0.55
N THR A 85 -9.63 15.40 0.66
CA THR A 85 -9.65 14.57 1.88
C THR A 85 -9.06 15.31 3.09
N LEU A 86 -7.96 16.04 2.89
CA LEU A 86 -7.16 16.68 3.94
C LEU A 86 -7.40 18.20 4.06
N LYS A 87 -8.47 18.72 3.45
CA LYS A 87 -8.74 20.15 3.31
C LYS A 87 -8.54 20.95 4.62
N ASP A 88 -9.11 20.46 5.71
CA ASP A 88 -9.06 21.17 7.00
C ASP A 88 -7.64 21.15 7.61
N LYS A 89 -6.91 20.07 7.40
CA LYS A 89 -5.52 19.92 7.86
C LYS A 89 -4.53 20.76 7.04
N ILE A 90 -4.84 20.95 5.76
CA ILE A 90 -4.10 21.87 4.88
C ILE A 90 -4.35 23.31 5.28
N ALA A 91 -5.59 23.68 5.58
CA ALA A 91 -5.95 25.04 6.00
C ALA A 91 -5.26 25.47 7.30
N THR A 92 -5.00 24.54 8.21
CA THR A 92 -4.24 24.79 9.45
C THR A 92 -2.72 24.77 9.26
N GLY A 93 -2.21 24.42 8.07
CA GLY A 93 -0.80 24.28 7.80
C GLY A 93 -0.17 22.98 8.36
N GLN A 94 -1.00 22.07 8.88
CA GLN A 94 -0.55 20.79 9.43
C GLN A 94 -0.13 19.81 8.33
N VAL A 95 -0.76 19.91 7.14
CA VAL A 95 -0.47 19.09 5.97
C VAL A 95 -0.11 19.94 4.76
N GLN A 96 0.85 19.48 3.97
CA GLN A 96 1.13 19.97 2.62
C GLN A 96 1.14 18.79 1.64
N VAL A 97 0.50 18.94 0.49
CA VAL A 97 0.40 17.88 -0.53
C VAL A 97 1.06 18.34 -1.83
N HIS A 98 2.02 17.56 -2.30
CA HIS A 98 2.85 17.85 -3.45
C HIS A 98 2.67 16.80 -4.55
N VAL A 99 2.58 17.24 -5.81
CA VAL A 99 2.81 16.37 -6.96
C VAL A 99 4.32 16.28 -7.17
N GLY A 100 4.88 15.08 -7.23
CA GLY A 100 6.32 14.93 -7.43
C GLY A 100 6.80 13.49 -7.55
N ASP A 101 8.04 13.34 -8.02
CA ASP A 101 8.70 12.05 -8.14
C ASP A 101 9.36 11.66 -6.80
N ALA A 102 9.06 10.45 -6.33
CA ALA A 102 9.69 9.89 -5.12
C ALA A 102 11.22 9.67 -5.27
N MET A 103 11.73 9.67 -6.50
CA MET A 103 13.17 9.56 -6.81
C MET A 103 13.89 10.92 -6.78
N ASP A 104 13.18 12.05 -6.77
CA ASP A 104 13.74 13.41 -6.81
C ASP A 104 12.77 14.36 -6.08
N MET A 105 12.72 14.22 -4.76
CA MET A 105 11.76 14.97 -3.94
C MET A 105 12.19 16.44 -3.79
N PRO A 106 11.25 17.41 -3.88
CA PRO A 106 11.54 18.84 -3.79
C PRO A 106 11.79 19.30 -2.34
N PHE A 107 12.53 18.51 -1.57
CA PHE A 107 12.85 18.76 -0.18
C PHE A 107 14.35 18.80 0.03
N SER A 108 14.81 19.69 0.93
CA SER A 108 16.21 19.74 1.34
C SER A 108 16.61 18.48 2.12
N ASP A 109 17.89 18.19 2.16
CA ASP A 109 18.48 17.19 3.03
C ASP A 109 18.11 17.46 4.50
N ASP A 110 18.09 16.42 5.32
CA ASP A 110 17.93 16.49 6.78
C ASP A 110 16.69 17.28 7.26
N LYS A 111 15.58 17.18 6.53
CA LYS A 111 14.37 17.95 6.81
C LYS A 111 13.40 17.26 7.75
N PHE A 112 13.24 15.95 7.64
CA PHE A 112 12.22 15.17 8.34
C PHE A 112 12.84 14.32 9.45
N ASP A 113 12.08 14.09 10.50
CA ASP A 113 12.46 13.17 11.58
C ASP A 113 11.76 11.81 11.45
N GLY A 114 10.83 11.66 10.50
CA GLY A 114 10.22 10.40 10.15
C GLY A 114 9.74 10.34 8.70
N ALA A 115 9.60 9.12 8.20
CA ALA A 115 9.04 8.83 6.88
C ALA A 115 8.06 7.66 6.96
N PHE A 116 7.05 7.71 6.11
CA PHE A 116 6.07 6.65 5.96
C PHE A 116 5.86 6.31 4.49
N VAL A 117 5.87 5.00 4.19
CA VAL A 117 5.61 4.43 2.87
C VAL A 117 4.61 3.29 3.05
N CYS A 118 3.53 3.29 2.29
CA CYS A 118 2.52 2.23 2.38
C CYS A 118 1.98 1.91 0.99
N TRP A 119 2.17 0.66 0.55
CA TRP A 119 1.70 0.15 -0.75
C TRP A 119 2.17 0.97 -1.95
N LEU A 120 3.41 1.44 -1.91
CA LEU A 120 4.07 2.16 -2.99
C LEU A 120 5.13 1.31 -3.69
N LEU A 121 5.98 0.62 -2.89
CA LEU A 121 7.19 -0.01 -3.42
C LEU A 121 6.88 -1.19 -4.34
N GLU A 122 5.68 -1.75 -4.24
CA GLU A 122 5.16 -2.75 -5.17
C GLU A 122 4.90 -2.21 -6.59
N HIS A 123 4.78 -0.89 -6.75
CA HIS A 123 4.44 -0.22 -8.01
C HIS A 123 5.62 0.48 -8.67
N VAL A 124 6.83 0.34 -8.16
CA VAL A 124 7.99 1.11 -8.65
C VAL A 124 9.11 0.21 -9.15
N GLN A 125 9.84 0.70 -10.17
CA GLN A 125 10.94 -0.06 -10.76
C GLN A 125 12.24 -0.03 -9.94
N ASN A 126 12.43 1.00 -9.10
CA ASN A 126 13.66 1.19 -8.31
C ASN A 126 13.35 1.51 -6.85
N PRO A 127 12.86 0.52 -6.07
CA PRO A 127 12.54 0.74 -4.64
C PRO A 127 13.75 1.23 -3.83
N VAL A 128 14.93 0.68 -4.09
CA VAL A 128 16.16 1.08 -3.37
C VAL A 128 16.53 2.54 -3.66
N GLY A 129 16.33 3.00 -4.88
CA GLY A 129 16.55 4.41 -5.25
C GLY A 129 15.63 5.35 -4.48
N ILE A 130 14.34 5.02 -4.39
CA ILE A 130 13.36 5.77 -3.59
C ILE A 130 13.74 5.77 -2.11
N LEU A 131 14.12 4.64 -1.56
CA LEU A 131 14.54 4.54 -0.16
C LEU A 131 15.80 5.37 0.12
N LYS A 132 16.75 5.47 -0.84
CA LYS A 132 17.91 6.37 -0.73
C LYS A 132 17.50 7.84 -0.75
N GLU A 133 16.55 8.21 -1.60
CA GLU A 133 16.05 9.58 -1.65
C GLU A 133 15.28 9.94 -0.37
N ILE A 134 14.49 9.02 0.18
CA ILE A 134 13.86 9.20 1.50
C ILE A 134 14.94 9.37 2.59
N LYS A 135 16.01 8.58 2.52
CA LYS A 135 17.12 8.70 3.48
C LYS A 135 17.79 10.08 3.40
N ARG A 136 17.98 10.65 2.19
CA ARG A 136 18.56 11.99 2.01
C ARG A 136 17.77 13.07 2.75
N VAL A 137 16.44 13.00 2.70
CA VAL A 137 15.59 14.02 3.34
C VAL A 137 15.33 13.75 4.82
N LEU A 138 15.72 12.58 5.33
CA LEU A 138 15.65 12.26 6.75
C LEU A 138 16.86 12.79 7.51
N LYS A 139 16.63 13.36 8.68
CA LYS A 139 17.67 13.77 9.64
C LYS A 139 18.42 12.55 10.19
N ALA A 140 19.60 12.79 10.75
CA ALA A 140 20.25 11.82 11.62
C ALA A 140 19.30 11.36 12.72
N ASN A 141 19.27 10.07 13.00
CA ASN A 141 18.32 9.37 13.87
C ASN A 141 16.85 9.35 13.37
N GLY A 142 16.57 9.89 12.19
CA GLY A 142 15.26 9.79 11.55
C GLY A 142 14.86 8.33 11.28
N ILE A 143 13.57 8.03 11.39
CA ILE A 143 13.03 6.69 11.23
C ILE A 143 12.15 6.58 9.99
N ILE A 144 12.12 5.41 9.38
CA ILE A 144 11.20 5.07 8.31
C ILE A 144 10.36 3.86 8.69
N TYR A 145 9.08 3.90 8.33
CA TYR A 145 8.22 2.72 8.28
C TYR A 145 7.77 2.49 6.83
N CYS A 146 7.91 1.24 6.38
CA CYS A 146 7.41 0.78 5.08
C CYS A 146 6.46 -0.39 5.31
N ASN A 147 5.20 -0.30 4.85
CA ASN A 147 4.24 -1.39 4.89
C ASN A 147 3.88 -1.80 3.47
N GLU A 148 4.18 -3.05 3.11
CA GLU A 148 4.07 -3.52 1.73
C GLU A 148 3.47 -4.91 1.61
N VAL A 149 2.90 -5.20 0.46
CA VAL A 149 2.27 -6.47 0.11
C VAL A 149 3.25 -7.63 0.07
N PHE A 150 2.76 -8.81 0.45
CA PHE A 150 3.47 -10.07 0.24
C PHE A 150 2.49 -11.11 -0.32
N ASN A 151 2.15 -10.95 -1.59
CA ASN A 151 1.06 -11.66 -2.26
C ASN A 151 1.19 -13.18 -2.25
N SER A 152 2.40 -13.73 -2.06
CA SER A 152 2.61 -15.17 -1.87
C SER A 152 1.96 -15.75 -0.62
N THR A 153 1.50 -14.91 0.31
CA THR A 153 0.91 -15.37 1.58
C THR A 153 -0.59 -15.56 1.51
N PHE A 154 -1.21 -15.26 0.37
CA PHE A 154 -2.66 -15.44 0.21
C PHE A 154 -3.04 -16.93 0.31
N TYR A 155 -4.00 -17.21 1.18
CA TYR A 155 -4.57 -18.54 1.36
C TYR A 155 -6.07 -18.44 1.63
N CYS A 156 -6.84 -19.38 1.09
CA CYS A 156 -8.24 -19.55 1.42
C CYS A 156 -8.61 -21.03 1.53
N HIS A 157 -9.60 -21.32 2.36
CA HIS A 157 -10.26 -22.61 2.48
C HIS A 157 -11.79 -22.36 2.49
N PRO A 158 -12.59 -23.19 1.77
CA PRO A 158 -12.23 -24.32 0.91
C PRO A 158 -11.38 -23.93 -0.30
N TYR A 159 -10.73 -24.93 -0.90
CA TYR A 159 -9.93 -24.75 -2.12
C TYR A 159 -10.76 -24.12 -3.23
N SER A 160 -10.30 -22.98 -3.73
CA SER A 160 -11.00 -22.10 -4.67
C SER A 160 -10.17 -21.92 -5.93
N PRO A 161 -10.26 -22.85 -6.90
CA PRO A 161 -9.34 -22.91 -8.05
C PRO A 161 -9.44 -21.71 -8.97
N SER A 162 -10.63 -21.16 -9.20
CA SER A 162 -10.80 -19.98 -10.08
C SER A 162 -10.24 -18.72 -9.45
N MET A 163 -10.41 -18.55 -8.13
CA MET A 163 -9.81 -17.45 -7.37
C MET A 163 -8.28 -17.53 -7.38
N LEU A 164 -7.71 -18.72 -7.16
CA LEU A 164 -6.26 -18.90 -7.18
C LEU A 164 -5.68 -18.67 -8.57
N LYS A 165 -6.33 -19.19 -9.63
CA LYS A 165 -5.91 -18.94 -11.00
C LYS A 165 -5.94 -17.44 -11.32
N TYR A 166 -7.02 -16.74 -10.95
CA TYR A 166 -7.11 -15.29 -11.11
C TYR A 166 -5.97 -14.58 -10.35
N TRP A 167 -5.71 -14.98 -9.09
CA TRP A 167 -4.68 -14.37 -8.26
C TRP A 167 -3.27 -14.53 -8.84
N PHE A 168 -2.95 -15.68 -9.42
CA PHE A 168 -1.68 -15.88 -10.11
C PHE A 168 -1.54 -14.97 -11.33
N GLU A 169 -2.57 -14.88 -12.17
CA GLU A 169 -2.55 -13.99 -13.34
C GLU A 169 -2.48 -12.50 -12.95
N PHE A 170 -3.12 -12.13 -11.85
CA PHE A 170 -3.02 -10.77 -11.29
C PHE A 170 -1.59 -10.43 -10.88
N ASN A 171 -0.92 -11.31 -10.14
CA ASN A 171 0.47 -11.13 -9.73
C ASN A 171 1.43 -11.11 -10.92
N ASP A 172 1.27 -12.01 -11.87
CA ASP A 172 2.07 -12.06 -13.09
C ASP A 172 1.88 -10.81 -13.94
N TYR A 173 0.66 -10.29 -14.00
CA TYR A 173 0.38 -9.04 -14.71
C TYR A 173 1.08 -7.86 -14.04
N GLN A 174 0.93 -7.69 -12.73
CA GLN A 174 1.62 -6.65 -11.98
C GLN A 174 3.15 -6.73 -12.17
N TYR A 175 3.71 -7.94 -12.12
CA TYR A 175 5.13 -8.16 -12.36
C TYR A 175 5.55 -7.81 -13.80
N SER A 176 4.71 -8.12 -14.80
CA SER A 176 4.96 -7.76 -16.20
C SER A 176 4.96 -6.24 -16.44
N LEU A 177 4.23 -5.48 -15.65
CA LEU A 177 4.23 -4.02 -15.62
C LEU A 177 5.44 -3.42 -14.88
N LYS A 178 6.41 -4.25 -14.45
CA LYS A 178 7.60 -3.86 -13.65
C LYS A 178 7.30 -3.48 -12.20
N GLY A 179 6.13 -3.81 -11.70
CA GLY A 179 5.84 -3.82 -10.27
C GLY A 179 6.35 -5.10 -9.61
N ASP A 180 6.20 -5.19 -8.30
CA ASP A 180 6.65 -6.35 -7.52
C ASP A 180 5.62 -6.76 -6.45
N PRO A 181 4.69 -7.67 -6.78
CA PRO A 181 3.67 -8.13 -5.83
C PRO A 181 4.22 -8.87 -4.60
N PHE A 182 5.52 -9.12 -4.56
CA PHE A 182 6.21 -9.84 -3.48
C PHE A 182 7.20 -8.95 -2.72
N VAL A 183 7.14 -7.65 -2.92
CA VAL A 183 8.11 -6.65 -2.43
C VAL A 183 8.28 -6.71 -0.90
N GLY A 184 7.22 -7.01 -0.17
CA GLY A 184 7.24 -7.13 1.29
C GLY A 184 8.30 -8.09 1.81
N GLY A 185 8.49 -9.23 1.13
CA GLY A 185 9.52 -10.21 1.47
C GLY A 185 10.96 -9.69 1.33
N LYS A 186 11.17 -8.57 0.63
CA LYS A 186 12.49 -7.98 0.33
C LYS A 186 12.79 -6.68 1.07
N LEU A 187 11.83 -6.14 1.85
CA LEU A 187 11.93 -4.81 2.47
C LEU A 187 13.19 -4.65 3.33
N ALA A 188 13.54 -5.64 4.14
CA ALA A 188 14.75 -5.57 4.97
C ALA A 188 16.00 -5.41 4.10
N ASN A 189 16.14 -6.20 3.04
CA ASN A 189 17.27 -6.12 2.12
C ASN A 189 17.32 -4.77 1.39
N TYR A 190 16.18 -4.21 1.03
CA TYR A 190 16.10 -2.91 0.37
C TYR A 190 16.52 -1.78 1.31
N LEU A 191 16.05 -1.78 2.57
CA LEU A 191 16.46 -0.81 3.57
C LEU A 191 17.96 -0.89 3.86
N LEU A 192 18.51 -2.09 4.04
CA LEU A 192 19.96 -2.29 4.22
C LEU A 192 20.75 -1.79 3.01
N SER A 193 20.31 -2.10 1.79
CA SER A 193 20.95 -1.64 0.53
C SER A 193 20.84 -0.13 0.34
N ALA A 194 19.82 0.52 0.90
CA ALA A 194 19.69 1.97 0.92
C ALA A 194 20.52 2.62 2.04
N GLY A 195 21.15 1.83 2.92
CA GLY A 195 22.05 2.29 3.98
C GLY A 195 21.35 2.68 5.27
N TYR A 196 20.14 2.15 5.52
CA TYR A 196 19.49 2.23 6.83
C TYR A 196 20.14 1.24 7.80
N GLN A 197 20.08 1.56 9.08
CA GLN A 197 20.51 0.71 10.19
C GLN A 197 19.33 0.36 11.11
N ASN A 198 19.56 -0.48 12.11
CA ASN A 198 18.52 -0.95 13.03
C ASN A 198 17.26 -1.44 12.29
N VAL A 199 17.49 -2.13 11.16
CA VAL A 199 16.40 -2.65 10.33
C VAL A 199 15.71 -3.80 11.03
N SER A 200 14.38 -3.72 11.13
CA SER A 200 13.53 -4.79 11.65
C SER A 200 12.28 -4.95 10.80
N THR A 201 11.72 -6.15 10.79
CA THR A 201 10.48 -6.46 10.08
C THR A 201 9.48 -7.15 10.98
N LYS A 202 8.19 -6.94 10.70
CA LYS A 202 7.08 -7.64 11.33
C LYS A 202 6.12 -8.13 10.26
N VAL A 203 5.63 -9.34 10.44
CA VAL A 203 4.55 -9.89 9.62
C VAL A 203 3.23 -9.44 10.23
N LEU A 204 2.44 -8.68 9.46
CA LEU A 204 1.11 -8.22 9.85
C LEU A 204 0.09 -9.13 9.16
N THR A 205 -0.56 -9.99 9.92
CA THR A 205 -1.39 -11.06 9.38
C THR A 205 -2.87 -10.81 9.60
N HIS A 206 -3.64 -10.91 8.54
CA HIS A 206 -5.07 -11.13 8.58
C HIS A 206 -5.35 -12.64 8.51
N GLN A 207 -5.96 -13.17 9.55
CA GLN A 207 -6.44 -14.54 9.58
C GLN A 207 -7.87 -14.52 10.14
N TYR A 208 -8.82 -14.87 9.31
CA TYR A 208 -10.23 -14.90 9.69
C TYR A 208 -10.83 -16.27 9.38
N ASP A 209 -11.53 -16.80 10.36
CA ASP A 209 -12.23 -18.07 10.34
C ASP A 209 -13.58 -17.92 11.07
N ASN A 210 -14.21 -19.03 11.44
CA ASN A 210 -15.54 -18.99 12.07
C ASN A 210 -15.54 -18.50 13.54
N ARG A 211 -14.39 -18.19 14.14
CA ARG A 211 -14.31 -17.45 15.42
C ARG A 211 -14.75 -16.00 15.26
N THR A 212 -14.63 -15.45 14.04
CA THR A 212 -14.99 -14.06 13.72
C THR A 212 -15.74 -13.96 12.38
N PRO A 213 -16.93 -14.59 12.23
CA PRO A 213 -17.58 -14.74 10.93
C PRO A 213 -17.92 -13.41 10.25
N LYS A 214 -18.28 -12.38 11.02
CA LYS A 214 -18.55 -11.03 10.47
C LYS A 214 -17.28 -10.38 9.90
N LYS A 215 -16.17 -10.43 10.63
CA LYS A 215 -14.88 -9.89 10.15
C LYS A 215 -14.37 -10.68 8.95
N ARG A 216 -14.55 -12.00 8.96
CA ARG A 216 -14.22 -12.86 7.81
C ARG A 216 -15.00 -12.44 6.56
N ALA A 217 -16.32 -12.29 6.65
CA ALA A 217 -17.15 -11.87 5.52
C ALA A 217 -16.74 -10.48 5.00
N GLN A 218 -16.49 -9.52 5.88
CA GLN A 218 -16.01 -8.18 5.51
C GLN A 218 -14.66 -8.22 4.79
N PHE A 219 -13.73 -9.06 5.27
CA PHE A 219 -12.43 -9.19 4.63
C PHE A 219 -12.52 -9.89 3.28
N ILE A 220 -13.41 -10.88 3.12
CA ILE A 220 -13.70 -11.53 1.83
C ILE A 220 -14.28 -10.51 0.84
N ASP A 221 -15.22 -9.65 1.26
CA ASP A 221 -15.78 -8.59 0.41
C ASP A 221 -14.71 -7.58 -0.03
N TYR A 222 -13.85 -7.16 0.91
CA TYR A 222 -12.70 -6.30 0.58
C TYR A 222 -11.78 -6.97 -0.44
N TRP A 223 -11.43 -8.24 -0.24
CA TRP A 223 -10.54 -8.99 -1.12
C TRP A 223 -11.13 -9.19 -2.52
N ALA A 224 -12.42 -9.48 -2.59
CA ALA A 224 -13.15 -9.55 -3.86
C ALA A 224 -13.10 -8.21 -4.61
N GLY A 225 -13.34 -7.09 -3.92
CA GLY A 225 -13.22 -5.76 -4.49
C GLY A 225 -11.82 -5.45 -5.01
N LEU A 226 -10.78 -5.82 -4.25
CA LEU A 226 -9.39 -5.66 -4.66
C LEU A 226 -9.08 -6.46 -5.95
N MET A 227 -9.46 -7.73 -5.99
CA MET A 227 -9.22 -8.54 -7.19
C MET A 227 -10.00 -8.00 -8.40
N LEU A 228 -11.27 -7.63 -8.22
CA LEU A 228 -12.12 -7.14 -9.30
C LEU A 228 -11.65 -5.79 -9.87
N SER A 229 -10.95 -4.96 -9.12
CA SER A 229 -10.43 -3.68 -9.62
C SER A 229 -9.41 -3.81 -10.76
N GLY A 230 -8.74 -4.96 -10.89
CA GLY A 230 -7.83 -5.28 -11.98
C GLY A 230 -8.46 -6.07 -13.14
N ALA A 231 -9.73 -6.50 -13.01
CA ALA A 231 -10.32 -7.49 -13.92
C ALA A 231 -10.38 -7.03 -15.38
N ASP A 232 -10.79 -5.78 -15.61
CA ASP A 232 -10.91 -5.25 -16.99
C ASP A 232 -9.57 -5.22 -17.71
N ASN A 233 -8.50 -4.83 -17.01
CA ASN A 233 -7.15 -4.83 -17.56
C ASN A 233 -6.65 -6.25 -17.87
N LEU A 234 -6.91 -7.20 -16.99
CA LEU A 234 -6.54 -8.60 -17.18
C LEU A 234 -7.30 -9.24 -18.35
N ILE A 235 -8.58 -8.93 -18.51
CA ILE A 235 -9.40 -9.37 -19.65
C ILE A 235 -8.89 -8.72 -20.95
N ALA A 236 -8.67 -7.41 -20.97
CA ALA A 236 -8.21 -6.68 -22.13
C ALA A 236 -6.86 -7.16 -22.65
N THR A 237 -5.99 -7.64 -21.75
CA THR A 237 -4.68 -8.23 -22.11
C THR A 237 -4.73 -9.72 -22.43
N GLY A 238 -5.91 -10.35 -22.38
CA GLY A 238 -6.11 -11.76 -22.68
C GLY A 238 -5.54 -12.74 -21.64
N ARG A 239 -5.19 -12.26 -20.45
CA ARG A 239 -4.67 -13.09 -19.36
C ARG A 239 -5.73 -13.94 -18.71
N ILE A 240 -6.93 -13.39 -18.58
CA ILE A 240 -8.10 -14.08 -18.03
C ILE A 240 -9.31 -13.92 -18.95
N THR A 241 -10.34 -14.73 -18.71
CA THR A 241 -11.63 -14.64 -19.40
C THR A 241 -12.70 -14.06 -18.47
N LYS A 242 -13.81 -13.60 -19.04
CA LYS A 242 -14.97 -13.15 -18.28
C LYS A 242 -15.57 -14.28 -17.44
N GLU A 243 -15.55 -15.49 -17.98
CA GLU A 243 -16.05 -16.70 -17.31
C GLU A 243 -15.25 -16.96 -16.02
N LEU A 244 -13.92 -16.85 -16.06
CA LEU A 244 -13.08 -16.99 -14.86
C LEU A 244 -13.42 -15.96 -13.79
N VAL A 245 -13.75 -14.72 -14.18
CA VAL A 245 -14.18 -13.68 -13.23
C VAL A 245 -15.50 -14.06 -12.57
N GLU A 246 -16.47 -14.57 -13.33
CA GLU A 246 -17.75 -15.00 -12.78
C GLU A 246 -17.61 -16.22 -11.87
N GLU A 247 -16.79 -17.21 -12.24
CA GLU A 247 -16.46 -18.34 -11.37
C GLU A 247 -15.80 -17.89 -10.05
N MET A 248 -14.84 -16.97 -10.12
CA MET A 248 -14.21 -16.38 -8.93
C MET A 248 -15.25 -15.70 -8.01
N LYS A 249 -16.20 -14.96 -8.57
CA LYS A 249 -17.29 -14.33 -7.80
C LYS A 249 -18.16 -15.37 -7.09
N ILE A 250 -18.43 -16.50 -7.75
CA ILE A 250 -19.17 -17.62 -7.15
C ILE A 250 -18.38 -18.18 -5.96
N GLU A 251 -17.09 -18.43 -6.14
CA GLU A 251 -16.21 -18.94 -5.07
C GLU A 251 -16.15 -17.98 -3.87
N PHE A 252 -16.03 -16.65 -4.09
CA PHE A 252 -16.11 -15.67 -3.00
C PHE A 252 -17.44 -15.73 -2.23
N ASN A 253 -18.56 -15.88 -2.95
CA ASN A 253 -19.88 -16.01 -2.31
C ASN A 253 -20.02 -17.32 -1.52
N GLN A 254 -19.37 -18.39 -1.96
CA GLN A 254 -19.31 -19.66 -1.22
C GLN A 254 -18.49 -19.52 0.05
N LEU A 255 -17.27 -18.95 -0.04
CA LEU A 255 -16.41 -18.68 1.11
C LEU A 255 -17.11 -17.85 2.20
N LYS A 256 -17.94 -16.87 1.82
CA LYS A 256 -18.70 -16.07 2.80
C LYS A 256 -19.75 -16.86 3.56
N LYS A 257 -20.34 -17.87 2.95
CA LYS A 257 -21.46 -18.67 3.50
C LYS A 257 -20.99 -19.91 4.23
N ASP A 258 -19.80 -20.40 3.93
CA ASP A 258 -19.26 -21.63 4.50
C ASP A 258 -18.69 -21.36 5.90
N ASP A 259 -19.23 -22.06 6.90
CA ASP A 259 -18.80 -21.91 8.28
C ASP A 259 -17.40 -22.51 8.55
N ASP A 260 -16.89 -23.37 7.66
CA ASP A 260 -15.52 -23.90 7.73
C ASP A 260 -14.51 -23.04 6.96
N SER A 261 -14.95 -21.93 6.38
CA SER A 261 -14.05 -21.12 5.57
C SER A 261 -13.00 -20.36 6.38
N VAL A 262 -11.83 -20.27 5.78
CA VAL A 262 -10.68 -19.51 6.30
C VAL A 262 -10.16 -18.61 5.19
N ILE A 263 -9.79 -17.37 5.52
CA ILE A 263 -9.00 -16.50 4.65
C ILE A 263 -7.79 -15.97 5.42
N PHE A 264 -6.65 -15.98 4.75
CA PHE A 264 -5.37 -15.57 5.33
C PHE A 264 -4.59 -14.73 4.32
N TYR A 265 -3.98 -13.64 4.81
CA TYR A 265 -3.06 -12.81 4.04
C TYR A 265 -2.15 -12.02 4.98
N SER A 266 -0.92 -11.76 4.53
CA SER A 266 0.02 -10.97 5.31
C SER A 266 0.66 -9.84 4.51
N TRP A 267 0.86 -8.71 5.19
CA TRP A 267 1.80 -7.66 4.81
C TRP A 267 3.08 -7.75 5.61
N ILE A 268 4.10 -7.08 5.13
CA ILE A 268 5.34 -6.89 5.88
C ILE A 268 5.48 -5.41 6.22
N LEU A 269 5.56 -5.12 7.50
CA LEU A 269 5.97 -3.82 8.01
C LEU A 269 7.47 -3.87 8.30
N ALA A 270 8.23 -2.98 7.69
CA ALA A 270 9.63 -2.79 7.97
C ALA A 270 9.87 -1.44 8.64
N LYS A 271 10.84 -1.38 9.55
CA LYS A 271 11.36 -0.17 10.18
C LYS A 271 12.85 -0.07 9.91
N GLY A 272 13.35 1.12 9.63
CA GLY A 272 14.77 1.44 9.54
C GLY A 272 15.08 2.77 10.18
N GLN A 273 16.36 3.04 10.42
CA GLN A 273 16.84 4.29 11.04
C GLN A 273 18.05 4.84 10.26
N VAL A 274 18.14 6.16 10.16
CA VAL A 274 19.30 6.88 9.61
C VAL A 274 20.30 7.18 10.74
N PHE A 275 21.58 7.03 10.45
CA PHE A 275 22.69 7.40 11.35
C PHE A 275 23.64 8.33 10.66
#